data_0d6bc1ac5c8edf0adde88acc29234cf0
#
_entry.id   0d6bc1ac5c8edf0adde88acc29234cf0
#
_cell.length_a   1.000
_cell.length_b   1.000
_cell.length_c   1.000
_cell.angle_alpha   90.00
_cell.angle_beta   90.00
_cell.angle_gamma   90.00
#
_symmetry.space_group_name_H-M   'P 1'
#
loop_
_entity.id
_entity.type
_entity.pdbx_description
1 polymer ?
#
loop_
_entity_poly.entity_id
_entity_poly.type
_entity_poly.pdbx_seq_one_letter_code
_entity_poly.pdbx_strand_id
1 'polypeptide(L)'
;MVIIRPWKEQDLSELARVANNKKLWDNLRDRLPHPYSENDAVEWIRMQSNIHPITNFCIEVGGKVAGSIGIMPKEDIHRISAEIGYFLGEEFWGKGIATEAVKQLMEYIEEHFDFVRIFAGVFEHNKASMRALEKNGFHLESIQKNAVIKNGIILNEYIWVKLIDR
;
A
#
# COMPACT_ATOMS: atom_id res chain seq x y z
N MET A 1 18.93 3.71 1.63
CA MET A 1 17.99 4.44 2.51
C MET A 1 16.59 4.38 1.88
N VAL A 2 15.60 4.05 2.65
CA VAL A 2 14.18 4.01 2.25
C VAL A 2 13.50 5.27 2.75
N ILE A 3 12.81 5.98 1.88
CA ILE A 3 11.96 7.11 2.27
C ILE A 3 10.60 7.02 1.59
N ILE A 4 9.57 7.50 2.25
CA ILE A 4 8.30 7.79 1.59
C ILE A 4 8.22 9.30 1.37
N ARG A 5 7.79 9.69 0.19
CA ARG A 5 7.69 11.11 -0.21
C ARG A 5 6.51 11.35 -1.15
N PRO A 6 6.06 12.60 -1.28
CA PRO A 6 5.05 12.92 -2.28
C PRO A 6 5.49 12.51 -3.70
N TRP A 7 4.53 12.16 -4.53
CA TRP A 7 4.77 11.89 -5.94
C TRP A 7 5.21 13.16 -6.67
N LYS A 8 6.10 12.99 -7.65
CA LYS A 8 6.57 14.04 -8.54
C LYS A 8 6.26 13.68 -9.99
N GLU A 9 6.06 14.67 -10.83
CA GLU A 9 5.75 14.44 -12.23
C GLU A 9 6.82 13.62 -12.96
N GLN A 10 8.08 13.81 -12.62
CA GLN A 10 9.19 13.04 -13.19
C GLN A 10 9.23 11.57 -12.77
N ASP A 11 8.42 11.14 -11.81
CA ASP A 11 8.36 9.75 -11.37
C ASP A 11 7.58 8.84 -12.34
N LEU A 12 6.88 9.42 -13.30
CA LEU A 12 5.91 8.68 -14.11
C LEU A 12 6.49 7.48 -14.87
N SER A 13 7.65 7.64 -15.48
CA SER A 13 8.27 6.55 -16.27
C SER A 13 8.74 5.40 -15.38
N GLU A 14 9.33 5.71 -14.23
CA GLU A 14 9.75 4.70 -13.27
C GLU A 14 8.55 4.00 -12.63
N LEU A 15 7.50 4.75 -12.28
CA LEU A 15 6.27 4.16 -11.74
C LEU A 15 5.65 3.18 -12.75
N ALA A 16 5.54 3.57 -14.02
CA ALA A 16 5.01 2.71 -15.06
C ALA A 16 5.83 1.43 -15.22
N ARG A 17 7.14 1.54 -15.18
CA ARG A 17 8.04 0.39 -15.27
C ARG A 17 7.87 -0.57 -14.07
N VAL A 18 7.85 -0.02 -12.86
CA VAL A 18 7.75 -0.80 -11.63
C VAL A 18 6.39 -1.49 -11.50
N ALA A 19 5.31 -0.76 -11.81
CA ALA A 19 3.94 -1.25 -11.66
C ALA A 19 3.51 -2.22 -12.78
N ASN A 20 4.18 -2.20 -13.92
CA ASN A 20 3.87 -3.10 -15.05
C ASN A 20 4.52 -4.47 -14.85
N ASN A 21 4.02 -5.23 -13.89
CA ASN A 21 4.55 -6.54 -13.51
C ASN A 21 3.40 -7.42 -13.03
N LYS A 22 3.19 -8.55 -13.71
CA LYS A 22 2.10 -9.47 -13.38
C LYS A 22 2.23 -10.07 -12.00
N LYS A 23 3.44 -10.42 -11.56
CA LYS A 23 3.66 -10.99 -10.22
C LYS A 23 3.29 -10.02 -9.12
N LEU A 24 3.55 -8.73 -9.33
CA LEU A 24 3.12 -7.65 -8.44
C LEU A 24 1.60 -7.54 -8.48
N TRP A 25 1.01 -7.49 -9.67
CA TRP A 25 -0.44 -7.36 -9.86
C TRP A 25 -1.21 -8.53 -9.25
N ASP A 26 -0.67 -9.74 -9.23
CA ASP A 26 -1.31 -10.93 -8.65
C ASP A 26 -1.56 -10.79 -7.14
N ASN A 27 -0.88 -9.88 -6.46
CA ASN A 27 -1.05 -9.61 -5.02
C ASN A 27 -1.91 -8.38 -4.73
N LEU A 28 -2.43 -7.72 -5.76
CA LEU A 28 -3.14 -6.46 -5.64
C LEU A 28 -4.58 -6.58 -6.16
N ARG A 29 -5.38 -5.55 -5.88
CA ARG A 29 -6.75 -5.45 -6.39
C ARG A 29 -6.76 -5.21 -7.89
N ASP A 30 -7.81 -5.64 -8.55
CA ASP A 30 -7.99 -5.44 -10.00
C ASP A 30 -8.08 -3.97 -10.43
N ARG A 31 -8.28 -3.05 -9.47
CA ARG A 31 -8.26 -1.60 -9.73
C ARG A 31 -6.94 -1.11 -10.29
N LEU A 32 -5.83 -1.72 -9.87
CA LEU A 32 -4.54 -1.42 -10.49
C LEU A 32 -4.58 -1.99 -11.91
N PRO A 33 -4.41 -1.15 -12.95
CA PRO A 33 -4.41 -1.64 -14.32
C PRO A 33 -3.31 -2.66 -14.59
N HIS A 34 -3.62 -3.63 -15.43
CA HIS A 34 -2.62 -4.54 -15.97
C HIS A 34 -2.94 -4.88 -17.44
N PRO A 35 -2.06 -4.62 -18.40
CA PRO A 35 -0.74 -3.96 -18.26
C PRO A 35 -0.85 -2.52 -17.73
N TYR A 36 0.22 -2.07 -17.06
CA TYR A 36 0.30 -0.71 -16.51
C TYR A 36 1.09 0.17 -17.47
N SER A 37 0.47 1.24 -17.96
CA SER A 37 1.05 2.14 -18.95
C SER A 37 1.58 3.44 -18.33
N GLU A 38 2.36 4.20 -19.10
CA GLU A 38 2.76 5.55 -18.70
C GLU A 38 1.54 6.47 -18.52
N ASN A 39 0.51 6.29 -19.33
CA ASN A 39 -0.74 7.05 -19.20
C ASN A 39 -1.43 6.79 -17.85
N ASP A 40 -1.43 5.53 -17.39
CA ASP A 40 -1.94 5.20 -16.06
C ASP A 40 -1.14 5.91 -14.97
N ALA A 41 0.17 5.97 -15.11
CA ALA A 41 1.05 6.67 -14.16
C ALA A 41 0.80 8.18 -14.15
N VAL A 42 0.60 8.79 -15.30
CA VAL A 42 0.28 10.24 -15.42
C VAL A 42 -1.02 10.54 -14.68
N GLU A 43 -2.07 9.76 -14.93
CA GLU A 43 -3.37 9.95 -14.28
C GLU A 43 -3.28 9.78 -12.76
N TRP A 44 -2.56 8.76 -12.31
CA TRP A 44 -2.36 8.48 -10.90
C TRP A 44 -1.65 9.63 -10.18
N ILE A 45 -0.51 10.06 -10.70
CA ILE A 45 0.29 11.14 -10.10
C ILE A 45 -0.51 12.45 -10.08
N ARG A 46 -1.21 12.76 -11.16
CA ARG A 46 -2.06 13.95 -11.23
C ARG A 46 -3.18 13.91 -10.19
N MET A 47 -3.82 12.76 -10.01
CA MET A 47 -4.87 12.58 -9.02
C MET A 47 -4.33 12.80 -7.60
N GLN A 48 -3.14 12.30 -7.29
CA GLN A 48 -2.55 12.43 -5.96
C GLN A 48 -2.14 13.87 -5.63
N SER A 49 -1.77 14.67 -6.62
CA SER A 49 -1.26 16.03 -6.41
C SER A 49 -2.26 17.01 -5.76
N ASN A 50 -3.55 16.69 -5.80
CA ASN A 50 -4.62 17.54 -5.28
C ASN A 50 -5.22 17.05 -3.95
N ILE A 51 -4.65 15.99 -3.35
CA ILE A 51 -5.17 15.42 -2.10
C ILE A 51 -4.36 15.94 -0.91
N HIS A 52 -5.05 16.57 0.04
CA HIS A 52 -4.45 17.10 1.28
C HIS A 52 -5.33 16.77 2.50
N PRO A 53 -4.77 16.25 3.60
CA PRO A 53 -3.39 15.75 3.75
C PRO A 53 -3.07 14.67 2.71
N ILE A 54 -1.79 14.51 2.42
CA ILE A 54 -1.35 13.50 1.44
C ILE A 54 -1.75 12.12 1.93
N THR A 55 -2.33 11.31 1.05
CA THR A 55 -2.78 9.94 1.37
C THR A 55 -2.06 8.87 0.58
N ASN A 56 -1.21 9.24 -0.38
CA ASN A 56 -0.40 8.28 -1.12
C ASN A 56 0.99 8.83 -1.39
N PHE A 57 1.97 7.95 -1.23
CA PHE A 57 3.39 8.30 -1.31
C PHE A 57 4.13 7.39 -2.27
N CYS A 58 5.15 7.95 -2.91
CA CYS A 58 6.20 7.19 -3.54
C CYS A 58 7.11 6.57 -2.47
N ILE A 59 7.39 5.29 -2.59
CA ILE A 59 8.47 4.65 -1.84
C ILE A 59 9.73 4.81 -2.69
N GLU A 60 10.71 5.53 -2.15
CA GLU A 60 11.98 5.78 -2.83
C GLU A 60 13.10 5.02 -2.15
N VAL A 61 13.95 4.38 -2.95
CA VAL A 61 15.15 3.69 -2.47
C VAL A 61 16.33 4.11 -3.33
N GLY A 62 17.33 4.73 -2.72
CA GLY A 62 18.53 5.16 -3.44
C GLY A 62 18.24 6.11 -4.60
N GLY A 63 17.27 6.99 -4.46
CA GLY A 63 16.88 7.94 -5.50
C GLY A 63 15.97 7.37 -6.60
N LYS A 64 15.55 6.11 -6.48
CA LYS A 64 14.69 5.44 -7.48
C LYS A 64 13.30 5.17 -6.93
N VAL A 65 12.30 5.20 -7.79
CA VAL A 65 10.94 4.77 -7.45
C VAL A 65 10.94 3.26 -7.22
N ALA A 66 10.65 2.85 -5.98
CA ALA A 66 10.57 1.44 -5.60
C ALA A 66 9.13 0.93 -5.55
N GLY A 67 8.17 1.80 -5.28
CA GLY A 67 6.77 1.40 -5.17
C GLY A 67 5.87 2.52 -4.68
N SER A 68 4.72 2.13 -4.16
CA SER A 68 3.69 3.03 -3.68
C SER A 68 3.16 2.56 -2.33
N ILE A 69 2.82 3.49 -1.47
CA ILE A 69 2.17 3.20 -0.18
C ILE A 69 1.13 4.27 0.10
N GLY A 70 -0.02 3.86 0.61
CA GLY A 70 -1.11 4.81 0.78
C GLY A 70 -2.11 4.47 1.87
N ILE A 71 -2.95 5.44 2.15
CA ILE A 71 -3.99 5.43 3.15
C ILE A 71 -5.33 5.60 2.44
N MET A 72 -6.29 4.78 2.79
CA MET A 72 -7.68 4.89 2.32
C MET A 72 -8.57 5.14 3.53
N PRO A 73 -8.82 6.42 3.88
CA PRO A 73 -9.71 6.78 4.98
C PRO A 73 -11.11 6.21 4.77
N LYS A 74 -11.72 5.73 5.84
CA LYS A 74 -13.12 5.32 5.82
C LYS A 74 -14.02 6.52 6.06
N GLU A 75 -15.29 6.34 5.80
CA GLU A 75 -16.30 7.40 5.86
C GLU A 75 -17.37 7.09 6.90
N ASP A 76 -18.20 8.08 7.15
CA ASP A 76 -19.37 8.00 8.03
C ASP A 76 -18.99 7.51 9.44
N ILE A 77 -19.67 6.51 9.97
CA ILE A 77 -19.38 5.94 11.30
C ILE A 77 -18.02 5.26 11.38
N HIS A 78 -17.43 4.89 10.25
CA HIS A 78 -16.10 4.28 10.17
C HIS A 78 -14.95 5.29 10.01
N ARG A 79 -15.23 6.60 10.04
CA ARG A 79 -14.24 7.68 9.82
C ARG A 79 -13.07 7.68 10.80
N ILE A 80 -13.15 6.91 11.87
CA ILE A 80 -12.06 6.71 12.82
C ILE A 80 -11.06 5.64 12.36
N SER A 81 -11.30 5.05 11.20
CA SER A 81 -10.49 3.96 10.66
C SER A 81 -9.95 4.31 9.27
N ALA A 82 -8.82 3.73 8.93
CA ALA A 82 -8.29 3.77 7.57
C ALA A 82 -7.66 2.44 7.20
N GLU A 83 -7.74 2.12 5.91
CA GLU A 83 -7.02 0.99 5.33
C GLU A 83 -5.69 1.48 4.77
N ILE A 84 -4.64 0.70 4.91
CA ILE A 84 -3.38 0.97 4.22
C ILE A 84 -3.13 -0.09 3.14
N GLY A 85 -2.46 0.33 2.08
CA GLY A 85 -2.06 -0.56 1.01
C GLY A 85 -0.74 -0.13 0.43
N TYR A 86 0.03 -1.08 -0.10
CA TYR A 86 1.33 -0.80 -0.68
C TYR A 86 1.73 -1.87 -1.68
N PHE A 87 2.64 -1.50 -2.58
CA PHE A 87 3.33 -2.45 -3.44
C PHE A 87 4.77 -2.02 -3.66
N LEU A 88 5.62 -3.00 -3.96
CA LEU A 88 7.01 -2.80 -4.35
C LEU A 88 7.28 -3.47 -5.68
N GLY A 89 8.14 -2.85 -6.49
CA GLY A 89 8.69 -3.50 -7.67
C GLY A 89 9.45 -4.77 -7.30
N GLU A 90 9.39 -5.78 -8.17
CA GLU A 90 9.97 -7.10 -7.90
C GLU A 90 11.44 -7.03 -7.50
N GLU A 91 12.21 -6.13 -8.12
CA GLU A 91 13.65 -5.94 -7.83
C GLU A 91 13.92 -5.47 -6.40
N PHE A 92 12.89 -4.96 -5.70
CA PHE A 92 13.00 -4.46 -4.33
C PHE A 92 12.48 -5.43 -3.27
N TRP A 93 12.00 -6.61 -3.67
CA TRP A 93 11.46 -7.59 -2.74
C TRP A 93 12.54 -8.22 -1.85
N GLY A 94 12.15 -8.66 -0.65
CA GLY A 94 13.02 -9.40 0.25
C GLY A 94 14.14 -8.59 0.91
N LYS A 95 14.02 -7.26 0.94
CA LYS A 95 15.06 -6.35 1.44
C LYS A 95 14.63 -5.50 2.65
N GLY A 96 13.46 -5.80 3.22
CA GLY A 96 12.93 -5.04 4.37
C GLY A 96 12.35 -3.67 4.03
N ILE A 97 12.24 -3.34 2.76
CA ILE A 97 11.78 -2.02 2.29
C ILE A 97 10.32 -1.77 2.68
N ALA A 98 9.44 -2.76 2.50
CA ALA A 98 8.04 -2.64 2.87
C ALA A 98 7.87 -2.40 4.37
N THR A 99 8.65 -3.08 5.19
CA THR A 99 8.65 -2.90 6.65
C THR A 99 9.00 -1.46 7.04
N GLU A 100 10.03 -0.90 6.44
CA GLU A 100 10.43 0.48 6.70
C GLU A 100 9.41 1.50 6.18
N ALA A 101 8.86 1.26 4.99
CA ALA A 101 7.83 2.13 4.41
C ALA A 101 6.56 2.16 5.27
N VAL A 102 6.11 1.01 5.76
CA VAL A 102 4.95 0.93 6.67
C VAL A 102 5.23 1.68 7.96
N LYS A 103 6.44 1.56 8.51
CA LYS A 103 6.82 2.29 9.72
C LYS A 103 6.69 3.80 9.51
N GLN A 104 7.27 4.33 8.44
CA GLN A 104 7.20 5.76 8.13
C GLN A 104 5.76 6.22 7.88
N LEU A 105 4.95 5.39 7.23
CA LEU A 105 3.54 5.70 7.01
C LEU A 105 2.78 5.78 8.34
N MET A 106 3.04 4.86 9.27
CA MET A 106 2.37 4.89 10.58
C MET A 106 2.76 6.12 11.38
N GLU A 107 4.03 6.53 11.35
CA GLU A 107 4.48 7.79 11.97
C GLU A 107 3.74 8.99 11.37
N TYR A 108 3.64 9.05 10.05
CA TYR A 108 2.90 10.10 9.37
C TYR A 108 1.40 10.11 9.73
N ILE A 109 0.78 8.95 9.83
CA ILE A 109 -0.63 8.83 10.21
C ILE A 109 -0.86 9.39 11.62
N GLU A 110 0.01 9.04 12.56
CA GLU A 110 -0.12 9.51 13.96
C GLU A 110 0.01 11.03 14.08
N GLU A 111 0.82 11.65 13.21
CA GLU A 111 1.03 13.11 13.18
C GLU A 111 -0.11 13.89 12.50
N HIS A 112 -0.74 13.31 11.48
CA HIS A 112 -1.61 14.08 10.57
C HIS A 112 -3.08 13.68 10.62
N PHE A 113 -3.44 12.60 11.30
CA PHE A 113 -4.81 12.09 11.36
C PHE A 113 -5.20 11.66 12.78
N ASP A 114 -6.50 11.59 13.01
CA ASP A 114 -7.07 11.18 14.31
C ASP A 114 -7.59 9.73 14.29
N PHE A 115 -7.08 8.89 13.38
CA PHE A 115 -7.49 7.50 13.32
C PHE A 115 -7.12 6.74 14.59
N VAL A 116 -8.01 5.84 15.02
CA VAL A 116 -7.78 4.92 16.14
C VAL A 116 -7.57 3.49 15.68
N ARG A 117 -7.86 3.21 14.41
CA ARG A 117 -7.76 1.87 13.83
C ARG A 117 -7.18 1.94 12.42
N ILE A 118 -6.07 1.25 12.21
CA ILE A 118 -5.47 1.08 10.88
C ILE A 118 -5.49 -0.41 10.55
N PHE A 119 -5.93 -0.75 9.35
CA PHE A 119 -5.98 -2.14 8.93
C PHE A 119 -5.45 -2.33 7.50
N ALA A 120 -5.11 -3.57 7.17
CA ALA A 120 -4.71 -3.98 5.84
C ALA A 120 -5.28 -5.36 5.53
N GLY A 121 -5.85 -5.51 4.35
CA GLY A 121 -6.30 -6.80 3.83
C GLY A 121 -5.21 -7.43 2.97
N VAL A 122 -4.86 -8.67 3.25
CA VAL A 122 -3.77 -9.38 2.59
C VAL A 122 -4.28 -10.72 2.06
N PHE A 123 -4.00 -11.02 0.79
CA PHE A 123 -4.35 -12.33 0.22
C PHE A 123 -3.57 -13.43 0.94
N GLU A 124 -4.21 -14.58 1.15
CA GLU A 124 -3.70 -15.69 1.96
C GLU A 124 -2.28 -16.15 1.60
N HIS A 125 -1.87 -16.01 0.34
CA HIS A 125 -0.54 -16.42 -0.12
C HIS A 125 0.56 -15.36 0.09
N ASN A 126 0.19 -14.11 0.37
CA ASN A 126 1.16 -13.01 0.47
C ASN A 126 1.77 -12.90 1.87
N LYS A 127 2.57 -13.90 2.22
CA LYS A 127 3.20 -14.01 3.56
C LYS A 127 4.21 -12.90 3.83
N ALA A 128 4.89 -12.41 2.80
CA ALA A 128 5.86 -11.33 2.94
C ALA A 128 5.20 -10.03 3.44
N SER A 129 4.02 -9.70 2.91
CA SER A 129 3.24 -8.55 3.36
C SER A 129 2.79 -8.72 4.81
N MET A 130 2.33 -9.91 5.18
CA MET A 130 1.93 -10.20 6.56
C MET A 130 3.08 -9.99 7.54
N ARG A 131 4.30 -10.44 7.20
CA ARG A 131 5.47 -10.23 8.04
C ARG A 131 5.83 -8.75 8.20
N ALA A 132 5.72 -7.97 7.15
CA ALA A 132 5.98 -6.53 7.21
C ALA A 132 4.99 -5.81 8.15
N LEU A 133 3.74 -6.20 8.13
CA LEU A 133 2.70 -5.68 9.03
C LEU A 133 2.96 -6.11 10.48
N GLU A 134 3.23 -7.39 10.70
CA GLU A 134 3.52 -7.92 12.04
C GLU A 134 4.71 -7.21 12.69
N LYS A 135 5.79 -6.98 11.94
CA LYS A 135 6.96 -6.25 12.43
C LYS A 135 6.65 -4.80 12.80
N ASN A 136 5.56 -4.25 12.31
CA ASN A 136 5.09 -2.89 12.63
C ASN A 136 4.02 -2.87 13.74
N GLY A 137 3.82 -3.98 14.44
CA GLY A 137 2.89 -4.06 15.55
C GLY A 137 1.43 -4.34 15.15
N PHE A 138 1.20 -4.69 13.89
CA PHE A 138 -0.12 -5.16 13.47
C PHE A 138 -0.32 -6.60 13.97
N HIS A 139 -1.56 -6.93 14.32
CA HIS A 139 -1.95 -8.29 14.69
C HIS A 139 -3.01 -8.82 13.72
N LEU A 140 -3.07 -10.13 13.55
CA LEU A 140 -4.10 -10.77 12.75
C LEU A 140 -5.43 -10.73 13.53
N GLU A 141 -6.40 -10.00 13.01
CA GLU A 141 -7.72 -9.87 13.63
C GLU A 141 -8.70 -10.92 13.12
N SER A 142 -8.68 -11.18 11.82
CA SER A 142 -9.60 -12.15 11.22
C SER A 142 -9.06 -12.74 9.93
N ILE A 143 -9.57 -13.92 9.59
CA ILE A 143 -9.40 -14.54 8.27
C ILE A 143 -10.78 -14.60 7.65
N GLN A 144 -10.98 -13.81 6.62
CA GLN A 144 -12.25 -13.77 5.88
C GLN A 144 -12.24 -14.88 4.82
N LYS A 145 -13.04 -15.89 5.04
CA LYS A 145 -13.09 -17.07 4.17
C LYS A 145 -13.78 -16.75 2.86
N ASN A 146 -13.15 -17.16 1.74
CA ASN A 146 -13.69 -16.99 0.38
C ASN A 146 -14.09 -15.54 0.08
N ALA A 147 -13.32 -14.60 0.58
CA ALA A 147 -13.69 -13.18 0.55
C ALA A 147 -13.29 -12.45 -0.72
N VAL A 148 -12.33 -12.97 -1.48
CA VAL A 148 -11.81 -12.32 -2.68
C VAL A 148 -11.67 -13.30 -3.83
N ILE A 149 -11.71 -12.77 -5.05
CA ILE A 149 -11.41 -13.53 -6.25
C ILE A 149 -10.27 -12.83 -7.00
N LYS A 150 -9.24 -13.58 -7.36
CA LYS A 150 -8.10 -13.08 -8.14
C LYS A 150 -7.72 -14.12 -9.18
N ASN A 151 -7.60 -13.71 -10.45
CA ASN A 151 -7.31 -14.64 -11.56
C ASN A 151 -8.28 -15.84 -11.63
N GLY A 152 -9.56 -15.62 -11.28
CA GLY A 152 -10.56 -16.68 -11.24
C GLY A 152 -10.45 -17.63 -10.05
N ILE A 153 -9.54 -17.39 -9.12
CA ILE A 153 -9.32 -18.21 -7.93
C ILE A 153 -9.92 -17.51 -6.70
N ILE A 154 -10.75 -18.22 -5.96
CA ILE A 154 -11.33 -17.72 -4.71
C ILE A 154 -10.30 -17.92 -3.60
N LEU A 155 -10.02 -16.85 -2.85
CA LEU A 155 -9.01 -16.79 -1.81
C LEU A 155 -9.58 -16.27 -0.50
N ASN A 156 -8.93 -16.61 0.59
CA ASN A 156 -9.17 -15.98 1.88
C ASN A 156 -8.40 -14.66 1.95
N GLU A 157 -8.97 -13.70 2.66
CA GLU A 157 -8.30 -12.44 2.95
C GLU A 157 -8.00 -12.35 4.45
N TYR A 158 -6.76 -12.05 4.78
CA TYR A 158 -6.29 -11.90 6.14
C TYR A 158 -6.32 -10.43 6.52
N ILE A 159 -7.05 -10.09 7.58
CA ILE A 159 -7.19 -8.71 8.06
C ILE A 159 -6.25 -8.49 9.22
N TRP A 160 -5.26 -7.64 8.99
CA TRP A 160 -4.25 -7.22 9.96
C TRP A 160 -4.59 -5.83 10.46
N VAL A 161 -4.51 -5.64 11.79
CA VAL A 161 -4.97 -4.42 12.45
C VAL A 161 -3.93 -3.88 13.42
N LYS A 162 -3.79 -2.57 13.45
CA LYS A 162 -3.09 -1.84 14.51
C LYS A 162 -4.01 -0.80 15.09
N LEU A 163 -4.22 -0.86 16.40
CA LEU A 163 -4.97 0.16 17.13
C LEU A 163 -4.00 1.25 17.60
N ILE A 164 -4.45 2.50 17.53
CA ILE A 164 -3.67 3.66 17.96
C ILE A 164 -4.33 4.21 19.22
N ASP A 165 -3.56 4.30 20.30
CA ASP A 165 -4.00 4.93 21.53
C ASP A 165 -4.01 6.45 21.36
N ARG A 166 -5.16 7.08 21.73
CA ARG A 166 -5.34 8.53 21.63
C ARG A 166 -5.79 9.09 22.96
#